data_5e032fc643801c40cd34158e22faf238
#
_entry.id   5e032fc643801c40cd34158e22faf238
#
_cell.length_a   1.000
_cell.length_b   1.000
_cell.length_c   1.000
_cell.angle_alpha   90.00
_cell.angle_beta   90.00
_cell.angle_gamma   90.00
#
_symmetry.space_group_name_H-M   'P 1'
#
loop_
_entity.id
_entity.type
_entity.pdbx_description
1 polymer ?
#
loop_
_entity_poly.entity_id
_entity_poly.type
_entity_poly.pdbx_seq_one_letter_code
_entity_poly.pdbx_strand_id
1 'polypeptide(L)'
;PETERGVGVWMDDGRQILNAGDRLFWPGGDCLPPDFKSRSVYVMGPRIGRLTADPMSNADAAEILKICLSLSLTGKLSGFMLAGWIVTAMIAGAMRWRSHIVVTGEPGAGKSWVMDYILKVIMGKIALIRSGGSTEAKIRKDIGSTARPVIMDEAESETQKDRSNMELVYGLARKSSSGADMANFN
;
A
#
# COMPACT_ATOMS: atom_id res chain seq x y z
N PRO A 1 15.82 -12.35 -16.50
CA PRO A 1 14.79 -11.38 -16.80
C PRO A 1 14.92 -10.23 -15.82
N GLU A 2 14.96 -9.00 -16.38
CA GLU A 2 15.00 -7.79 -15.59
C GLU A 2 13.67 -7.62 -14.85
N THR A 3 13.73 -7.37 -13.55
CA THR A 3 12.52 -7.17 -12.75
C THR A 3 12.01 -5.74 -12.94
N GLU A 4 10.81 -5.59 -13.47
CA GLU A 4 10.16 -4.30 -13.59
C GLU A 4 9.69 -3.78 -12.23
N ARG A 5 9.94 -2.49 -11.96
CA ARG A 5 9.56 -1.78 -10.74
C ARG A 5 8.76 -0.53 -11.08
N GLY A 6 7.46 -0.66 -10.96
CA GLY A 6 6.52 0.45 -11.14
C GLY A 6 6.46 1.36 -9.91
N VAL A 7 5.40 2.15 -9.82
CA VAL A 7 5.15 3.12 -8.75
C VAL A 7 5.19 2.47 -7.36
N GLY A 8 5.89 3.09 -6.43
CA GLY A 8 6.05 2.62 -5.05
C GLY A 8 7.46 2.77 -4.53
N VAL A 9 7.70 2.34 -3.30
CA VAL A 9 9.02 2.38 -2.65
C VAL A 9 9.68 1.02 -2.76
N TRP A 10 10.92 0.99 -3.23
CA TRP A 10 11.69 -0.22 -3.50
C TRP A 10 13.02 -0.21 -2.77
N MET A 11 13.53 -1.38 -2.41
CA MET A 11 14.92 -1.52 -1.96
C MET A 11 15.78 -1.85 -3.17
N ASP A 12 16.78 -1.05 -3.46
CA ASP A 12 17.69 -1.21 -4.58
C ASP A 12 19.12 -0.96 -4.13
N ASP A 13 19.92 -2.00 -4.18
CA ASP A 13 21.34 -1.97 -3.78
C ASP A 13 21.57 -1.30 -2.41
N GLY A 14 20.74 -1.67 -1.42
CA GLY A 14 20.77 -1.15 -0.06
C GLY A 14 20.18 0.26 0.12
N ARG A 15 19.62 0.87 -0.92
CA ARG A 15 18.98 2.19 -0.89
C ARG A 15 17.48 2.08 -1.11
N GLN A 16 16.72 2.93 -0.43
CA GLN A 16 15.29 3.09 -0.71
C GLN A 16 15.13 4.02 -1.91
N ILE A 17 14.42 3.53 -2.92
CA ILE A 17 14.08 4.27 -4.13
C ILE A 17 12.57 4.42 -4.20
N LEU A 18 12.08 5.64 -4.22
CA LEU A 18 10.67 5.93 -4.49
C LEU A 18 10.50 6.20 -5.99
N ASN A 19 9.75 5.33 -6.66
CA ASN A 19 9.21 5.63 -7.99
C ASN A 19 7.88 6.36 -7.83
N ALA A 20 7.88 7.67 -8.10
CA ALA A 20 6.68 8.51 -8.01
C ALA A 20 5.83 8.51 -9.29
N GLY A 21 6.20 7.68 -10.26
CA GLY A 21 5.53 7.52 -11.55
C GLY A 21 6.26 8.23 -12.69
N ASP A 22 6.58 9.48 -12.53
CA ASP A 22 7.31 10.31 -13.50
C ASP A 22 8.78 10.51 -13.12
N ARG A 23 9.16 10.26 -11.88
CA ARG A 23 10.53 10.50 -11.36
C ARG A 23 10.86 9.52 -10.23
N LEU A 24 12.13 9.18 -10.12
CA LEU A 24 12.69 8.45 -9.01
C LEU A 24 13.29 9.40 -7.99
N PHE A 25 13.16 9.06 -6.71
CA PHE A 25 13.72 9.81 -5.59
C PHE A 25 14.45 8.86 -4.63
N TRP A 26 15.59 9.32 -4.09
CA TRP A 26 16.32 8.62 -3.03
C TRP A 26 17.06 9.63 -2.14
N PRO A 27 17.55 9.26 -0.96
CA PRO A 27 18.39 10.14 -0.17
C PRO A 27 19.63 10.59 -0.96
N GLY A 28 19.68 11.87 -1.31
CA GLY A 28 20.80 12.46 -2.06
C GLY A 28 20.54 12.74 -3.53
N GLY A 29 19.33 12.47 -4.06
CA GLY A 29 19.04 12.85 -5.42
C GLY A 29 17.72 12.35 -6.02
N ASP A 30 17.53 12.74 -7.27
CA ASP A 30 16.40 12.31 -8.08
C ASP A 30 16.79 12.26 -9.57
N CYS A 31 16.10 11.44 -10.36
CA CYS A 31 16.26 11.40 -11.81
C CYS A 31 15.00 10.86 -12.52
N LEU A 32 14.99 10.88 -13.84
CA LEU A 32 14.00 10.17 -14.62
C LEU A 32 14.27 8.64 -14.57
N PRO A 33 13.25 7.79 -14.61
CA PRO A 33 13.42 6.34 -14.56
C PRO A 33 14.42 5.78 -15.59
N PRO A 34 14.44 6.22 -16.85
CA PRO A 34 15.42 5.73 -17.83
C PRO A 34 16.89 6.08 -17.52
N ASP A 35 17.12 7.12 -16.73
CA ASP A 35 18.47 7.59 -16.40
C ASP A 35 19.05 6.88 -15.17
N PHE A 36 18.25 6.10 -14.46
CA PHE A 36 18.65 5.41 -13.24
C PHE A 36 19.31 4.06 -13.55
N LYS A 37 20.56 3.93 -13.18
CA LYS A 37 21.31 2.66 -13.35
C LYS A 37 20.99 1.69 -12.22
N SER A 38 20.36 0.58 -12.55
CA SER A 38 19.97 -0.49 -11.63
C SER A 38 19.98 -1.84 -12.34
N ARG A 39 19.94 -2.92 -11.56
CA ARG A 39 19.65 -4.28 -12.06
C ARG A 39 18.15 -4.49 -12.35
N SER A 40 17.31 -3.59 -11.90
CA SER A 40 15.87 -3.58 -12.16
C SER A 40 15.53 -2.45 -13.14
N VAL A 41 14.47 -2.65 -13.90
CA VAL A 41 13.95 -1.62 -14.81
C VAL A 41 12.86 -0.84 -14.09
N TYR A 42 13.11 0.44 -13.84
CA TYR A 42 12.08 1.33 -13.30
C TYR A 42 11.20 1.83 -14.44
N VAL A 43 9.92 1.48 -14.37
CA VAL A 43 8.94 1.87 -15.40
C VAL A 43 8.18 3.13 -14.97
N MET A 44 7.92 3.99 -15.96
CA MET A 44 7.08 5.17 -15.74
C MET A 44 5.62 4.75 -15.51
N GLY A 45 4.90 5.57 -14.76
CA GLY A 45 3.50 5.33 -14.46
C GLY A 45 2.77 6.60 -14.05
N PRO A 46 1.51 6.49 -13.64
CA PRO A 46 0.75 7.63 -13.14
C PRO A 46 1.43 8.27 -11.93
N ARG A 47 1.55 9.59 -11.96
CA ARG A 47 2.16 10.34 -10.85
C ARG A 47 1.33 10.20 -9.57
N ILE A 48 1.95 9.75 -8.48
CA ILE A 48 1.28 9.51 -7.20
C ILE A 48 1.08 10.76 -6.35
N GLY A 49 1.76 11.84 -6.65
CA GLY A 49 1.61 13.11 -5.93
C GLY A 49 2.76 14.06 -6.18
N ARG A 50 2.72 15.19 -5.48
CA ARG A 50 3.82 16.14 -5.42
C ARG A 50 4.60 15.84 -4.14
N LEU A 51 5.84 15.46 -4.27
CA LEU A 51 6.73 15.33 -3.11
C LEU A 51 7.18 16.72 -2.69
N THR A 52 7.20 16.98 -1.39
CA THR A 52 7.84 18.14 -0.81
C THR A 52 9.31 17.83 -0.54
N ALA A 53 10.17 18.85 -0.59
CA ALA A 53 11.59 18.68 -0.27
C ALA A 53 11.80 18.35 1.21
N ASP A 54 10.90 18.85 2.05
CA ASP A 54 10.99 18.66 3.49
C ASP A 54 10.28 17.38 3.94
N PRO A 55 10.92 16.57 4.77
CA PRO A 55 10.29 15.42 5.37
C PRO A 55 9.18 15.85 6.35
N MET A 56 8.21 14.98 6.57
CA MET A 56 7.19 15.18 7.61
C MET A 56 7.86 15.41 8.97
N SER A 57 7.41 16.41 9.72
CA SER A 57 7.92 16.66 11.07
C SER A 57 7.53 15.52 12.03
N ASN A 58 8.31 15.34 13.11
CA ASN A 58 7.95 14.39 14.15
C ASN A 58 6.62 14.75 14.83
N ALA A 59 6.26 16.03 14.89
CA ALA A 59 4.98 16.48 15.43
C ALA A 59 3.82 16.03 14.53
N ASP A 60 3.93 16.21 13.21
CA ASP A 60 2.89 15.78 12.27
C ASP A 60 2.77 14.24 12.23
N ALA A 61 3.89 13.52 12.32
CA ALA A 61 3.88 12.07 12.41
C ALA A 61 3.18 11.58 13.70
N ALA A 62 3.37 12.28 14.82
CA ALA A 62 2.69 11.99 16.08
C ALA A 62 1.18 12.25 16.00
N GLU A 63 0.72 13.21 15.20
CA GLU A 63 -0.72 13.44 14.99
C GLU A 63 -1.41 12.26 14.29
N ILE A 64 -0.76 11.60 13.33
CA ILE A 64 -1.29 10.37 12.71
C ILE A 64 -1.52 9.30 13.78
N LEU A 65 -0.55 9.11 14.69
CA LEU A 65 -0.70 8.16 15.78
C LEU A 65 -1.85 8.56 16.73
N LYS A 66 -1.95 9.84 17.11
CA LYS A 66 -3.03 10.33 17.98
C LYS A 66 -4.42 10.09 17.34
N ILE A 67 -4.56 10.37 16.03
CA ILE A 67 -5.79 10.09 15.29
C ILE A 67 -6.13 8.60 15.37
N CYS A 68 -5.19 7.71 15.10
CA CYS A 68 -5.42 6.27 15.18
C CYS A 68 -5.76 5.79 16.60
N LEU A 69 -5.18 6.40 17.63
CA LEU A 69 -5.46 6.07 19.04
C LEU A 69 -6.80 6.63 19.52
N SER A 70 -7.32 7.69 18.89
CA SER A 70 -8.64 8.27 19.24
C SER A 70 -9.81 7.47 18.70
N LEU A 71 -9.58 6.51 17.80
CA LEU A 71 -10.62 5.65 17.27
C LEU A 71 -11.10 4.67 18.35
N SER A 72 -12.42 4.48 18.42
CA SER A 72 -13.06 3.52 19.34
C SER A 72 -12.85 2.07 18.91
N LEU A 73 -11.59 1.65 18.77
CA LEU A 73 -11.22 0.28 18.42
C LEU A 73 -11.20 -0.59 19.67
N THR A 74 -11.75 -1.79 19.59
CA THR A 74 -11.92 -2.70 20.75
C THR A 74 -10.62 -3.21 21.35
N GLY A 75 -9.58 -3.35 20.54
CA GLY A 75 -8.27 -3.84 20.98
C GLY A 75 -7.38 -2.71 21.49
N LYS A 76 -6.77 -2.85 22.68
CA LYS A 76 -5.85 -1.86 23.26
C LYS A 76 -4.70 -1.44 22.34
N LEU A 77 -4.25 -2.36 21.47
CA LEU A 77 -3.15 -2.12 20.53
C LEU A 77 -3.61 -1.77 19.12
N SER A 78 -4.93 -1.82 18.83
CA SER A 78 -5.44 -1.69 17.47
C SER A 78 -5.09 -0.34 16.83
N GLY A 79 -5.13 0.75 17.60
CA GLY A 79 -4.72 2.07 17.10
C GLY A 79 -3.23 2.13 16.74
N PHE A 80 -2.35 1.52 17.54
CA PHE A 80 -0.92 1.41 17.21
C PHE A 80 -0.70 0.55 15.97
N MET A 81 -1.41 -0.57 15.84
CA MET A 81 -1.33 -1.46 14.68
C MET A 81 -1.78 -0.73 13.41
N LEU A 82 -2.86 0.03 13.47
CA LEU A 82 -3.35 0.82 12.34
C LEU A 82 -2.33 1.88 11.92
N ALA A 83 -1.80 2.66 12.87
CA ALA A 83 -0.79 3.68 12.58
C ALA A 83 0.49 3.06 11.99
N GLY A 84 0.98 1.97 12.57
CA GLY A 84 2.14 1.24 12.06
C GLY A 84 1.91 0.68 10.66
N TRP A 85 0.72 0.14 10.39
CA TRP A 85 0.37 -0.35 9.06
C TRP A 85 0.31 0.77 8.02
N ILE A 86 -0.25 1.93 8.35
CA ILE A 86 -0.30 3.09 7.44
C ILE A 86 1.11 3.42 6.92
N VAL A 87 2.10 3.50 7.83
CA VAL A 87 3.48 3.81 7.45
C VAL A 87 4.11 2.66 6.64
N THR A 88 4.01 1.44 7.12
CA THR A 88 4.66 0.28 6.49
C THR A 88 4.04 -0.09 5.15
N ALA A 89 2.74 0.12 4.97
CA ALA A 89 2.07 -0.13 3.70
C ALA A 89 2.56 0.80 2.58
N MET A 90 2.89 2.03 2.89
CA MET A 90 3.42 2.99 1.89
C MET A 90 4.83 2.63 1.40
N ILE A 91 5.61 1.91 2.20
CA ILE A 91 6.97 1.47 1.85
C ILE A 91 7.06 -0.05 1.60
N ALA A 92 5.94 -0.71 1.35
CA ALA A 92 5.84 -2.17 1.31
C ALA A 92 6.78 -2.84 0.31
N GLY A 93 7.09 -2.19 -0.83
CA GLY A 93 8.02 -2.75 -1.82
C GLY A 93 9.49 -2.76 -1.36
N ALA A 94 9.85 -1.94 -0.36
CA ALA A 94 11.17 -1.94 0.26
C ALA A 94 11.26 -2.92 1.45
N MET A 95 10.15 -3.51 1.87
CA MET A 95 10.10 -4.41 3.02
C MET A 95 10.15 -5.88 2.60
N ARG A 96 10.90 -6.67 3.37
CA ARG A 96 10.96 -8.13 3.20
C ARG A 96 9.61 -8.80 3.53
N TRP A 97 8.93 -8.30 4.56
CA TRP A 97 7.63 -8.79 5.00
C TRP A 97 6.62 -7.66 4.93
N ARG A 98 5.48 -7.91 4.30
CA ARG A 98 4.40 -6.95 4.12
C ARG A 98 3.24 -7.34 5.00
N SER A 99 2.90 -6.46 5.93
CA SER A 99 1.76 -6.65 6.82
C SER A 99 0.44 -6.34 6.10
N HIS A 100 -0.59 -7.09 6.44
CA HIS A 100 -1.97 -6.83 6.04
C HIS A 100 -2.80 -6.63 7.29
N ILE A 101 -3.81 -5.76 7.23
CA ILE A 101 -4.79 -5.60 8.29
C ILE A 101 -6.20 -5.81 7.75
N VAL A 102 -7.07 -6.29 8.61
CA VAL A 102 -8.51 -6.40 8.35
C VAL A 102 -9.20 -5.63 9.47
N VAL A 103 -10.03 -4.67 9.09
CA VAL A 103 -10.88 -3.92 10.03
C VAL A 103 -12.25 -4.55 10.01
N THR A 104 -12.67 -5.12 11.12
CA THR A 104 -13.97 -5.77 11.30
C THR A 104 -14.84 -4.99 12.29
N GLY A 105 -16.14 -5.15 12.22
CA GLY A 105 -17.10 -4.54 13.13
C GLY A 105 -18.51 -4.62 12.57
N GLU A 106 -19.49 -4.39 13.42
CA GLU A 106 -20.91 -4.36 13.06
C GLU A 106 -21.22 -3.32 11.96
N PRO A 107 -22.29 -3.50 11.20
CA PRO A 107 -22.81 -2.45 10.32
C PRO A 107 -22.96 -1.11 11.08
N GLY A 108 -22.52 -0.02 10.47
CA GLY A 108 -22.54 1.30 11.13
C GLY A 108 -21.41 1.58 12.13
N ALA A 109 -20.49 0.65 12.39
CA ALA A 109 -19.35 0.83 13.31
C ALA A 109 -18.27 1.82 12.83
N GLY A 110 -18.46 2.48 11.67
CA GLY A 110 -17.53 3.50 11.17
C GLY A 110 -16.37 2.95 10.34
N LYS A 111 -16.40 1.69 9.88
CA LYS A 111 -15.34 1.10 9.03
C LYS A 111 -15.05 1.97 7.79
N SER A 112 -16.07 2.30 7.02
CA SER A 112 -15.94 3.12 5.82
C SER A 112 -15.51 4.56 6.14
N TRP A 113 -15.88 5.09 7.32
CA TRP A 113 -15.41 6.39 7.76
C TRP A 113 -13.88 6.39 7.96
N VAL A 114 -13.31 5.36 8.60
CA VAL A 114 -11.85 5.21 8.75
C VAL A 114 -11.18 5.16 7.38
N MET A 115 -11.77 4.44 6.44
CA MET A 115 -11.23 4.38 5.08
C MET A 115 -11.26 5.73 4.37
N ASP A 116 -12.39 6.43 4.40
CA ASP A 116 -12.60 7.65 3.65
C ASP A 116 -11.87 8.86 4.23
N TYR A 117 -11.88 9.00 5.56
CA TYR A 117 -11.36 10.19 6.23
C TYR A 117 -9.97 10.01 6.83
N ILE A 118 -9.47 8.78 6.94
CA ILE A 118 -8.11 8.52 7.44
C ILE A 118 -7.24 7.93 6.35
N LEU A 119 -7.55 6.73 5.87
CA LEU A 119 -6.66 6.01 4.96
C LEU A 119 -6.54 6.70 3.60
N LYS A 120 -7.65 7.11 3.00
CA LYS A 120 -7.65 7.82 1.71
C LYS A 120 -6.97 9.18 1.80
N VAL A 121 -7.12 9.89 2.93
CA VAL A 121 -6.51 11.20 3.14
C VAL A 121 -5.00 11.07 3.30
N ILE A 122 -4.54 10.17 4.19
CA ILE A 122 -3.11 10.01 4.48
C ILE A 122 -2.35 9.38 3.31
N MET A 123 -2.90 8.33 2.71
CA MET A 123 -2.22 7.61 1.63
C MET A 123 -2.41 8.27 0.25
N GLY A 124 -3.45 9.07 0.08
CA GLY A 124 -3.70 9.80 -1.16
C GLY A 124 -3.67 8.91 -2.40
N LYS A 125 -2.96 9.38 -3.43
CA LYS A 125 -2.83 8.66 -4.71
C LYS A 125 -1.89 7.46 -4.67
N ILE A 126 -1.13 7.24 -3.60
CA ILE A 126 -0.28 6.05 -3.51
C ILE A 126 -1.11 4.78 -3.33
N ALA A 127 -2.24 4.85 -2.60
CA ALA A 127 -3.12 3.72 -2.42
C ALA A 127 -3.98 3.42 -3.66
N LEU A 128 -4.20 2.14 -3.92
CA LEU A 128 -5.20 1.64 -4.86
C LEU A 128 -6.46 1.29 -4.08
N ILE A 129 -7.54 2.04 -4.31
CA ILE A 129 -8.82 1.82 -3.63
C ILE A 129 -9.69 0.96 -4.52
N ARG A 130 -10.24 -0.11 -3.95
CA ARG A 130 -11.10 -1.08 -4.66
C ARG A 130 -12.35 -1.39 -3.83
N SER A 131 -13.45 -1.62 -4.51
CA SER A 131 -14.69 -2.13 -3.90
C SER A 131 -14.61 -3.64 -3.67
N GLY A 132 -15.42 -4.15 -2.75
CA GLY A 132 -15.48 -5.57 -2.39
C GLY A 132 -15.82 -6.53 -3.53
N GLY A 133 -16.49 -6.06 -4.60
CA GLY A 133 -16.75 -6.84 -5.81
C GLY A 133 -15.55 -7.01 -6.75
N SER A 134 -14.37 -6.48 -6.42
CA SER A 134 -13.18 -6.62 -7.24
C SER A 134 -12.63 -8.03 -7.19
N THR A 135 -12.44 -8.66 -8.35
CA THR A 135 -11.87 -10.01 -8.44
C THR A 135 -10.35 -10.00 -8.21
N GLU A 136 -9.79 -11.14 -7.76
CA GLU A 136 -8.33 -11.30 -7.63
C GLU A 136 -7.59 -10.93 -8.92
N ALA A 137 -8.07 -11.40 -10.07
CA ALA A 137 -7.47 -11.12 -11.37
C ALA A 137 -7.44 -9.61 -11.68
N LYS A 138 -8.51 -8.89 -11.35
CA LYS A 138 -8.56 -7.44 -11.52
C LYS A 138 -7.58 -6.74 -10.60
N ILE A 139 -7.49 -7.16 -9.33
CA ILE A 139 -6.54 -6.60 -8.36
C ILE A 139 -5.11 -6.82 -8.85
N ARG A 140 -4.75 -8.03 -9.30
CA ARG A 140 -3.42 -8.32 -9.87
C ARG A 140 -3.10 -7.43 -11.06
N LYS A 141 -4.04 -7.29 -12.00
CA LYS A 141 -3.88 -6.43 -13.17
C LYS A 141 -3.66 -4.97 -12.79
N ASP A 142 -4.39 -4.48 -11.79
CA ASP A 142 -4.33 -3.09 -11.35
C ASP A 142 -3.04 -2.79 -10.55
N ILE A 143 -2.52 -3.77 -9.80
CA ILE A 143 -1.23 -3.67 -9.11
C ILE A 143 -0.09 -3.71 -10.14
N GLY A 144 -0.12 -4.67 -11.08
CA GLY A 144 0.96 -4.85 -12.06
C GLY A 144 2.33 -4.93 -11.38
N SER A 145 3.30 -4.19 -11.91
CA SER A 145 4.66 -4.08 -11.37
C SER A 145 4.81 -3.05 -10.23
N THR A 146 3.70 -2.52 -9.67
CA THR A 146 3.75 -1.49 -8.63
C THR A 146 3.83 -2.07 -7.21
N ALA A 147 4.40 -1.29 -6.26
CA ALA A 147 4.42 -1.62 -4.84
C ALA A 147 3.51 -0.68 -4.05
N ARG A 148 2.25 -0.61 -4.46
CA ARG A 148 1.23 0.27 -3.87
C ARG A 148 0.36 -0.49 -2.88
N PRO A 149 -0.03 0.10 -1.74
CA PRO A 149 -1.04 -0.50 -0.87
C PRO A 149 -2.39 -0.60 -1.57
N VAL A 150 -3.10 -1.70 -1.33
CA VAL A 150 -4.47 -1.90 -1.80
C VAL A 150 -5.41 -1.79 -0.62
N ILE A 151 -6.37 -0.88 -0.72
CA ILE A 151 -7.44 -0.70 0.26
C ILE A 151 -8.73 -1.26 -0.37
N MET A 152 -9.36 -2.20 0.30
CA MET A 152 -10.62 -2.79 -0.14
C MET A 152 -11.74 -2.36 0.80
N ASP A 153 -12.76 -1.72 0.25
CA ASP A 153 -14.01 -1.41 0.93
C ASP A 153 -15.03 -2.52 0.69
N GLU A 154 -15.96 -2.70 1.63
CA GLU A 154 -17.01 -3.72 1.50
C GLU A 154 -16.45 -5.13 1.27
N ALA A 155 -15.43 -5.50 2.04
CA ALA A 155 -14.89 -6.86 2.02
C ALA A 155 -15.86 -7.90 2.62
N GLU A 156 -17.00 -7.47 3.15
CA GLU A 156 -18.07 -8.33 3.65
C GLU A 156 -18.94 -8.81 2.47
N SER A 157 -19.13 -10.10 2.40
CA SER A 157 -19.81 -10.73 1.26
C SER A 157 -21.16 -11.28 1.70
N GLU A 158 -22.23 -10.85 1.05
CA GLU A 158 -23.59 -11.35 1.29
C GLU A 158 -23.85 -12.66 0.53
N THR A 159 -23.16 -12.88 -0.58
CA THR A 159 -23.36 -14.06 -1.43
C THR A 159 -22.22 -15.08 -1.32
N GLN A 160 -22.50 -16.35 -1.65
CA GLN A 160 -21.49 -17.41 -1.67
C GLN A 160 -20.39 -17.16 -2.71
N LYS A 161 -20.73 -16.50 -3.82
CA LYS A 161 -19.76 -16.11 -4.87
C LYS A 161 -18.78 -15.05 -4.34
N ASP A 162 -19.27 -14.10 -3.56
CA ASP A 162 -18.44 -13.06 -2.97
C ASP A 162 -17.49 -13.64 -1.91
N ARG A 163 -17.96 -14.62 -1.11
CA ARG A 163 -17.11 -15.34 -0.15
C ARG A 163 -15.95 -16.04 -0.84
N SER A 164 -16.22 -16.77 -1.92
CA SER A 164 -15.16 -17.43 -2.70
C SER A 164 -14.16 -16.42 -3.28
N ASN A 165 -14.65 -15.28 -3.78
CA ASN A 165 -13.79 -14.22 -4.28
C ASN A 165 -12.91 -13.63 -3.18
N MET A 166 -13.46 -13.40 -1.98
CA MET A 166 -12.70 -12.90 -0.83
C MET A 166 -11.64 -13.88 -0.34
N GLU A 167 -11.92 -15.18 -0.37
CA GLU A 167 -10.91 -16.21 -0.06
C GLU A 167 -9.72 -16.14 -1.02
N LEU A 168 -9.96 -15.92 -2.30
CA LEU A 168 -8.91 -15.72 -3.29
C LEU A 168 -8.10 -14.44 -3.02
N VAL A 169 -8.77 -13.35 -2.64
CA VAL A 169 -8.11 -12.09 -2.26
C VAL A 169 -7.26 -12.28 -1.00
N TYR A 170 -7.75 -12.98 0.01
CA TYR A 170 -6.95 -13.31 1.20
C TYR A 170 -5.78 -14.24 0.85
N GLY A 171 -5.97 -15.16 -0.11
CA GLY A 171 -4.90 -15.98 -0.66
C GLY A 171 -3.81 -15.13 -1.32
N LEU A 172 -4.21 -14.14 -2.11
CA LEU A 172 -3.29 -13.17 -2.72
C LEU A 172 -2.52 -12.36 -1.66
N ALA A 173 -3.21 -11.84 -0.65
CA ALA A 173 -2.58 -11.11 0.45
C ALA A 173 -1.53 -11.96 1.18
N ARG A 174 -1.86 -13.22 1.52
CA ARG A 174 -0.92 -14.17 2.14
C ARG A 174 0.31 -14.43 1.28
N LYS A 175 0.15 -14.64 -0.01
CA LYS A 175 1.27 -14.84 -0.95
C LYS A 175 2.14 -13.60 -1.07
N SER A 176 1.53 -12.42 -1.12
CA SER A 176 2.27 -11.15 -1.25
C SER A 176 3.01 -10.74 0.02
N SER A 177 2.66 -11.29 1.19
CA SER A 177 3.30 -10.90 2.47
C SER A 177 4.77 -11.28 2.56
N SER A 178 5.22 -12.38 1.97
CA SER A 178 6.62 -12.82 2.01
C SER A 178 7.52 -12.18 0.95
N GLY A 179 6.97 -11.44 -0.01
CA GLY A 179 7.74 -10.86 -1.11
C GLY A 179 8.37 -11.87 -2.07
N ALA A 180 8.27 -13.18 -1.80
CA ALA A 180 8.88 -14.24 -2.59
C ALA A 180 8.22 -14.39 -3.97
N ASP A 181 6.95 -14.02 -4.11
CA ASP A 181 6.17 -14.26 -5.32
C ASP A 181 6.12 -13.07 -6.29
N MET A 182 6.73 -11.93 -5.97
CA MET A 182 6.78 -10.80 -6.90
C MET A 182 7.68 -11.07 -8.12
N ALA A 183 8.54 -12.08 -8.05
CA ALA A 183 9.37 -12.51 -9.18
C ALA A 183 8.65 -13.44 -10.18
N ASN A 184 7.47 -13.97 -9.81
CA ASN A 184 6.74 -14.99 -10.58
C ASN A 184 5.45 -14.48 -11.22
N PHE A 185 5.25 -13.15 -11.29
CA PHE A 185 4.06 -12.56 -11.89
C PHE A 185 4.25 -12.13 -13.35
N ASN A 186 5.19 -12.78 -14.05
CA ASN A 186 5.32 -12.69 -15.52
C ASN A 186 4.72 -13.90 -16.19
#